data_0f5b83e1a20403e47b5a94537c8493f1
#
_entry.id   0f5b83e1a20403e47b5a94537c8493f1
#
_cell.length_a   1.000
_cell.length_b   1.000
_cell.length_c   1.000
_cell.angle_alpha   90.00
_cell.angle_beta   90.00
_cell.angle_gamma   90.00
#
_symmetry.space_group_name_H-M   'P 1'
#
loop_
_entity.id
_entity.type
_entity.pdbx_description
1 polymer ?
#
loop_
_entity_poly.entity_id
_entity_poly.type
_entity_poly.pdbx_seq_one_letter_code
_entity_poly.pdbx_strand_id
1 'polypeptide(L)'
;YTDVEGVYTTDPNKLKKAKKIKVISYEEMLEMASLGAKVMQPVSIQDARLNRINIEVKSSFKKKSGTLITKKSNLINYKIVTGISSTQNDSKVSLIGVKDKPGVAAAIFKPLSKNLINVDMVVQNISANGKETDLTFTIKTEDLNKTKKIIEENKALNYRKLIFEKGVSKISIIGVGMITTPGVTFRMFQ
;
A
#
# COMPACT_ATOMS: atom_id res chain seq x y z
N TYR A 1 -22.14 -9.35 4.83
CA TYR A 1 -21.83 -10.78 4.70
C TYR A 1 -20.93 -11.00 3.48
N THR A 2 -19.97 -11.94 3.59
CA THR A 2 -18.97 -12.24 2.56
C THR A 2 -18.71 -13.76 2.53
N ASP A 3 -17.90 -14.23 1.60
CA ASP A 3 -17.44 -15.62 1.49
C ASP A 3 -16.37 -16.00 2.55
N VAL A 4 -15.73 -15.01 3.20
CA VAL A 4 -14.73 -15.23 4.25
C VAL A 4 -15.32 -15.08 5.66
N GLU A 5 -14.70 -15.72 6.66
CA GLU A 5 -15.17 -15.68 8.05
C GLU A 5 -14.88 -14.38 8.80
N GLY A 6 -14.18 -13.44 8.17
CA GLY A 6 -13.74 -12.17 8.76
C GLY A 6 -12.43 -11.70 8.17
N VAL A 7 -11.81 -10.71 8.81
CA VAL A 7 -10.50 -10.18 8.44
C VAL A 7 -9.42 -10.99 9.16
N TYR A 8 -8.37 -11.34 8.44
CA TYR A 8 -7.24 -12.12 8.96
C TYR A 8 -5.98 -11.27 9.03
N THR A 9 -5.03 -11.68 9.85
CA THR A 9 -3.72 -11.01 9.99
C THR A 9 -2.92 -10.99 8.69
N THR A 10 -3.20 -11.88 7.77
CA THR A 10 -2.76 -11.89 6.36
C THR A 10 -3.68 -12.81 5.58
N ASP A 11 -3.50 -12.91 4.26
CA ASP A 11 -4.29 -13.79 3.41
C ASP A 11 -4.09 -15.28 3.82
N PRO A 12 -5.15 -15.97 4.32
CA PRO A 12 -5.05 -17.37 4.76
C PRO A 12 -4.76 -18.34 3.60
N ASN A 13 -5.02 -17.95 2.35
CA ASN A 13 -4.66 -18.76 1.18
C ASN A 13 -3.15 -18.74 0.92
N LYS A 14 -2.47 -17.66 1.30
CA LYS A 14 -1.02 -17.53 1.19
C LYS A 14 -0.28 -18.06 2.42
N LEU A 15 -0.86 -17.88 3.60
CA LEU A 15 -0.25 -18.31 4.86
C LEU A 15 -1.27 -19.01 5.76
N LYS A 16 -1.19 -20.32 5.86
CA LYS A 16 -2.09 -21.14 6.71
C LYS A 16 -2.07 -20.78 8.21
N LYS A 17 -0.99 -20.12 8.70
CA LYS A 17 -0.87 -19.62 10.07
C LYS A 17 -1.58 -18.28 10.30
N ALA A 18 -2.24 -17.69 9.29
CA ALA A 18 -3.02 -16.48 9.44
C ALA A 18 -4.10 -16.65 10.50
N LYS A 19 -4.22 -15.65 11.38
CA LYS A 19 -5.20 -15.66 12.48
C LYS A 19 -6.31 -14.67 12.21
N LYS A 20 -7.56 -15.06 12.49
CA LYS A 20 -8.68 -14.14 12.37
C LYS A 20 -8.57 -13.04 13.44
N ILE A 21 -8.77 -11.80 13.01
CA ILE A 21 -8.79 -10.61 13.86
C ILE A 21 -10.22 -10.48 14.42
N LYS A 22 -10.35 -10.40 15.75
CA LYS A 22 -11.67 -10.24 16.37
C LYS A 22 -12.20 -8.82 16.23
N VAL A 23 -11.34 -7.83 16.47
CA VAL A 23 -11.68 -6.41 16.43
C VAL A 23 -10.52 -5.66 15.77
N ILE A 24 -10.83 -4.73 14.88
CA ILE A 24 -9.85 -3.89 14.18
C ILE A 24 -10.37 -2.46 14.10
N SER A 25 -9.48 -1.46 14.10
CA SER A 25 -9.87 -0.07 13.90
C SER A 25 -10.21 0.22 12.42
N TYR A 26 -11.01 1.28 12.18
CA TYR A 26 -11.27 1.73 10.83
C TYR A 26 -9.99 2.09 10.10
N GLU A 27 -9.04 2.75 10.79
CA GLU A 27 -7.76 3.17 10.25
C GLU A 27 -6.94 1.98 9.76
N GLU A 28 -6.75 0.97 10.61
CA GLU A 28 -5.99 -0.22 10.25
C GLU A 28 -6.68 -1.03 9.14
N MET A 29 -8.02 -1.14 9.20
CA MET A 29 -8.77 -1.85 8.15
C MET A 29 -8.70 -1.12 6.81
N LEU A 30 -8.81 0.21 6.82
CA LEU A 30 -8.66 1.03 5.61
C LEU A 30 -7.28 0.88 5.00
N GLU A 31 -6.24 0.90 5.83
CA GLU A 31 -4.87 0.70 5.40
C GLU A 31 -4.67 -0.71 4.82
N MET A 32 -5.15 -1.75 5.52
CA MET A 32 -5.10 -3.12 5.00
C MET A 32 -5.80 -3.26 3.64
N ALA A 33 -6.99 -2.68 3.50
CA ALA A 33 -7.76 -2.74 2.25
C ALA A 33 -7.06 -1.98 1.12
N SER A 34 -6.51 -0.81 1.39
CA SER A 34 -5.77 0.01 0.41
C SER A 34 -4.46 -0.66 -0.03
N LEU A 35 -3.85 -1.46 0.84
CA LEU A 35 -2.59 -2.17 0.59
C LEU A 35 -2.79 -3.62 0.11
N GLY A 36 -4.01 -4.00 -0.30
CA GLY A 36 -4.26 -5.24 -1.02
C GLY A 36 -5.07 -6.32 -0.28
N ALA A 37 -5.59 -6.05 0.92
CA ALA A 37 -6.54 -6.96 1.57
C ALA A 37 -7.93 -6.82 0.92
N LYS A 38 -8.33 -7.78 0.10
CA LYS A 38 -9.53 -7.73 -0.75
C LYS A 38 -10.86 -8.03 -0.03
N VAL A 39 -10.88 -8.07 1.30
CA VAL A 39 -12.08 -8.43 2.09
C VAL A 39 -13.13 -7.32 2.09
N MET A 40 -12.69 -6.05 2.09
CA MET A 40 -13.54 -4.88 2.12
C MET A 40 -13.08 -3.83 1.12
N GLN A 41 -14.02 -3.10 0.56
CA GLN A 41 -13.71 -1.94 -0.26
C GLN A 41 -13.32 -0.74 0.63
N PRO A 42 -12.20 -0.03 0.32
CA PRO A 42 -11.77 1.13 1.10
C PRO A 42 -12.86 2.19 1.29
N VAL A 43 -13.64 2.46 0.24
CA VAL A 43 -14.73 3.46 0.27
C VAL A 43 -15.78 3.10 1.33
N SER A 44 -16.19 1.82 1.40
CA SER A 44 -17.19 1.38 2.39
C SER A 44 -16.69 1.53 3.83
N ILE A 45 -15.39 1.33 4.07
CA ILE A 45 -14.79 1.52 5.39
C ILE A 45 -14.76 3.01 5.74
N GLN A 46 -14.41 3.85 4.77
CA GLN A 46 -14.37 5.30 4.95
C GLN A 46 -15.75 5.88 5.26
N ASP A 47 -16.78 5.45 4.53
CA ASP A 47 -18.16 5.89 4.76
C ASP A 47 -18.65 5.46 6.14
N ALA A 48 -18.39 4.23 6.55
CA ALA A 48 -18.74 3.74 7.88
C ALA A 48 -18.01 4.52 8.98
N ARG A 49 -16.75 4.88 8.79
CA ARG A 49 -15.97 5.71 9.69
C ARG A 49 -16.57 7.11 9.85
N LEU A 50 -16.89 7.77 8.74
CA LEU A 50 -17.48 9.12 8.74
C LEU A 50 -18.84 9.15 9.46
N ASN A 51 -19.66 8.13 9.23
CA ASN A 51 -20.98 7.99 9.83
C ASN A 51 -20.97 7.29 11.20
N ARG A 52 -19.80 6.91 11.71
CA ARG A 52 -19.62 6.23 13.01
C ARG A 52 -20.39 4.91 13.12
N ILE A 53 -20.53 4.20 12.03
CA ILE A 53 -21.24 2.91 11.93
C ILE A 53 -20.25 1.78 12.09
N ASN A 54 -20.45 0.92 13.08
CA ASN A 54 -19.64 -0.31 13.20
C ASN A 54 -19.98 -1.29 12.09
N ILE A 55 -18.95 -1.94 11.54
CA ILE A 55 -19.13 -2.99 10.54
C ILE A 55 -18.72 -4.33 11.16
N GLU A 56 -19.53 -5.35 11.01
CA GLU A 56 -19.15 -6.72 11.32
C GLU A 56 -19.01 -7.52 10.02
N VAL A 57 -17.79 -7.98 9.73
CA VAL A 57 -17.48 -8.84 8.58
C VAL A 57 -17.70 -10.28 8.96
N LYS A 58 -18.71 -10.93 8.37
CA LYS A 58 -19.15 -12.29 8.67
C LYS A 58 -19.27 -13.14 7.41
N SER A 59 -19.05 -14.43 7.55
CA SER A 59 -19.33 -15.40 6.50
C SER A 59 -20.83 -15.54 6.27
N SER A 60 -21.24 -15.60 5.00
CA SER A 60 -22.60 -15.97 4.60
C SER A 60 -22.93 -17.42 4.83
N PHE A 61 -21.91 -18.28 4.98
CA PHE A 61 -22.05 -19.74 5.02
C PHE A 61 -21.86 -20.35 6.43
N LYS A 62 -21.27 -19.59 7.36
CA LYS A 62 -20.94 -20.12 8.70
C LYS A 62 -21.50 -19.25 9.81
N LYS A 63 -22.17 -19.87 10.78
CA LYS A 63 -22.71 -19.20 11.99
C LYS A 63 -21.61 -18.95 13.05
N LYS A 64 -20.53 -18.24 12.67
CA LYS A 64 -19.46 -17.87 13.59
C LYS A 64 -19.34 -16.36 13.71
N SER A 65 -18.81 -15.87 14.85
CA SER A 65 -18.49 -14.47 15.03
C SER A 65 -17.46 -14.01 13.97
N GLY A 66 -17.68 -12.85 13.43
CA GLY A 66 -16.83 -12.25 12.40
C GLY A 66 -15.69 -11.39 12.96
N THR A 67 -15.34 -10.37 12.21
CA THR A 67 -14.44 -9.30 12.62
C THR A 67 -15.24 -8.02 12.79
N LEU A 68 -15.16 -7.41 13.95
CA LEU A 68 -15.76 -6.10 14.21
C LEU A 68 -14.78 -4.99 13.80
N ILE A 69 -15.23 -4.10 12.92
CA ILE A 69 -14.51 -2.88 12.52
C ILE A 69 -15.14 -1.71 13.26
N THR A 70 -14.38 -0.99 14.06
CA THR A 70 -14.89 0.05 14.97
C THR A 70 -13.86 1.15 15.18
N LYS A 71 -14.21 2.15 16.01
CA LYS A 71 -13.26 3.21 16.38
C LYS A 71 -12.08 2.68 17.17
N LYS A 72 -10.92 3.30 16.97
CA LYS A 72 -9.69 2.99 17.70
C LYS A 72 -9.87 3.05 19.23
N SER A 73 -10.63 3.99 19.75
CA SER A 73 -10.92 4.15 21.19
C SER A 73 -11.64 2.94 21.81
N ASN A 74 -12.27 2.10 21.01
CA ASN A 74 -12.99 0.91 21.48
C ASN A 74 -12.09 -0.33 21.54
N LEU A 75 -10.81 -0.21 21.19
CA LEU A 75 -9.85 -1.31 21.27
C LEU A 75 -9.23 -1.37 22.67
N ILE A 76 -9.39 -2.51 23.35
CA ILE A 76 -8.88 -2.71 24.71
C ILE A 76 -7.38 -2.97 24.71
N ASN A 77 -6.86 -3.65 23.67
CA ASN A 77 -5.43 -4.00 23.55
C ASN A 77 -4.94 -3.68 22.14
N TYR A 78 -4.01 -2.75 22.02
CA TYR A 78 -3.31 -2.47 20.77
C TYR A 78 -2.23 -3.52 20.51
N LYS A 79 -2.26 -4.13 19.36
CA LYS A 79 -1.13 -4.92 18.87
C LYS A 79 -0.13 -4.00 18.20
N ILE A 80 1.15 -4.32 18.37
CA ILE A 80 2.23 -3.61 17.66
C ILE A 80 2.02 -3.76 16.15
N VAL A 81 1.81 -5.00 15.71
CA VAL A 81 1.48 -5.35 14.33
C VAL A 81 0.11 -6.03 14.33
N THR A 82 -0.82 -5.48 13.57
CA THR A 82 -2.18 -6.00 13.43
C THR A 82 -2.29 -6.96 12.26
N GLY A 83 -1.60 -6.65 11.16
CA GLY A 83 -1.65 -7.48 9.97
C GLY A 83 -0.55 -7.18 8.96
N ILE A 84 -0.53 -8.01 7.92
CA ILE A 84 0.35 -7.90 6.78
C ILE A 84 -0.51 -7.99 5.51
N SER A 85 -0.40 -7.01 4.65
CA SER A 85 -1.01 -7.02 3.32
C SER A 85 0.05 -7.17 2.24
N SER A 86 -0.32 -7.72 1.11
CA SER A 86 0.58 -7.82 -0.04
C SER A 86 -0.17 -7.55 -1.34
N THR A 87 0.45 -6.77 -2.21
CA THR A 87 0.06 -6.63 -3.61
C THR A 87 1.04 -7.39 -4.50
N GLN A 88 0.54 -7.88 -5.61
CA GLN A 88 1.32 -8.53 -6.65
C GLN A 88 1.02 -7.85 -7.99
N ASN A 89 1.85 -8.14 -8.99
CA ASN A 89 1.73 -7.57 -10.33
C ASN A 89 1.95 -6.05 -10.38
N ASP A 90 2.76 -5.52 -9.49
CA ASP A 90 3.27 -4.17 -9.60
C ASP A 90 4.58 -4.17 -10.41
N SER A 91 4.91 -3.04 -11.00
CA SER A 91 6.18 -2.82 -11.68
C SER A 91 6.86 -1.61 -11.07
N LYS A 92 8.17 -1.71 -10.90
CA LYS A 92 9.00 -0.63 -10.37
C LYS A 92 9.64 0.13 -11.51
N VAL A 93 9.59 1.44 -11.44
CA VAL A 93 10.22 2.38 -12.37
C VAL A 93 11.18 3.24 -11.59
N SER A 94 12.45 3.26 -12.03
CA SER A 94 13.48 4.08 -11.39
C SER A 94 14.15 5.00 -12.41
N LEU A 95 14.10 6.30 -12.14
CA LEU A 95 14.87 7.32 -12.85
C LEU A 95 16.09 7.65 -12.00
N ILE A 96 17.26 7.36 -12.51
CA ILE A 96 18.53 7.54 -11.82
C ILE A 96 19.23 8.80 -12.34
N GLY A 97 19.75 9.62 -11.43
CA GLY A 97 20.50 10.82 -11.75
C GLY A 97 19.63 11.89 -12.41
N VAL A 98 18.43 12.08 -11.89
CA VAL A 98 17.55 13.19 -12.30
C VAL A 98 18.09 14.48 -11.70
N LYS A 99 18.26 15.53 -12.50
CA LYS A 99 18.69 16.84 -11.96
C LYS A 99 17.68 17.34 -10.93
N ASP A 100 18.16 17.58 -9.71
CA ASP A 100 17.32 18.09 -8.63
C ASP A 100 16.98 19.56 -8.87
N LYS A 101 15.77 19.80 -9.34
CA LYS A 101 15.21 21.13 -9.61
C LYS A 101 13.78 21.19 -9.07
N PRO A 102 13.34 22.34 -8.54
CA PRO A 102 11.94 22.53 -8.19
C PRO A 102 11.02 22.16 -9.36
N GLY A 103 10.02 21.32 -9.08
CA GLY A 103 9.03 20.87 -10.05
C GLY A 103 9.40 19.62 -10.86
N VAL A 104 10.56 19.00 -10.66
CA VAL A 104 10.97 17.79 -11.40
C VAL A 104 10.01 16.62 -11.17
N ALA A 105 9.57 16.39 -9.95
CA ALA A 105 8.59 15.37 -9.64
C ALA A 105 7.25 15.62 -10.35
N ALA A 106 6.80 16.88 -10.38
CA ALA A 106 5.60 17.26 -11.12
C ALA A 106 5.76 17.01 -12.63
N ALA A 107 6.94 17.27 -13.21
CA ALA A 107 7.21 17.01 -14.62
C ALA A 107 7.16 15.50 -14.96
N ILE A 108 7.49 14.63 -14.01
CA ILE A 108 7.40 13.18 -14.16
C ILE A 108 5.95 12.71 -14.00
N PHE A 109 5.27 13.11 -12.91
CA PHE A 109 3.96 12.55 -12.56
C PHE A 109 2.78 13.19 -13.28
N LYS A 110 2.86 14.45 -13.70
CA LYS A 110 1.78 15.13 -14.42
C LYS A 110 1.37 14.43 -15.72
N PRO A 111 2.30 14.00 -16.60
CA PRO A 111 1.94 13.22 -17.79
C PRO A 111 1.32 11.86 -17.44
N LEU A 112 1.78 11.17 -16.38
CA LEU A 112 1.23 9.90 -15.94
C LEU A 112 -0.22 10.07 -15.48
N SER A 113 -0.48 11.08 -14.64
CA SER A 113 -1.83 11.42 -14.18
C SER A 113 -2.79 11.76 -15.32
N LYS A 114 -2.35 12.55 -16.30
CA LYS A 114 -3.15 12.87 -17.50
C LYS A 114 -3.52 11.61 -18.31
N ASN A 115 -2.72 10.59 -18.21
CA ASN A 115 -2.93 9.29 -18.87
C ASN A 115 -3.63 8.26 -17.98
N LEU A 116 -4.17 8.68 -16.82
CA LEU A 116 -4.89 7.84 -15.85
C LEU A 116 -4.03 6.71 -15.28
N ILE A 117 -2.71 6.91 -15.22
CA ILE A 117 -1.78 5.95 -14.60
C ILE A 117 -1.66 6.29 -13.12
N ASN A 118 -2.09 5.35 -12.27
CA ASN A 118 -1.93 5.46 -10.84
C ASN A 118 -0.50 5.11 -10.43
N VAL A 119 0.13 6.02 -9.71
CA VAL A 119 1.42 5.82 -9.06
C VAL A 119 1.15 5.53 -7.58
N ASP A 120 1.76 4.48 -7.05
CA ASP A 120 1.54 4.09 -5.66
C ASP A 120 2.73 4.52 -4.79
N MET A 121 3.71 3.67 -4.56
CA MET A 121 4.88 4.01 -3.74
C MET A 121 5.81 4.95 -4.50
N VAL A 122 6.23 6.04 -3.86
CA VAL A 122 7.24 6.95 -4.39
C VAL A 122 8.38 7.08 -3.37
N VAL A 123 9.59 6.82 -3.82
CA VAL A 123 10.82 7.00 -3.03
C VAL A 123 11.75 7.91 -3.80
N GLN A 124 12.22 8.96 -3.13
CA GLN A 124 13.19 9.90 -3.66
C GLN A 124 14.43 9.91 -2.78
N ASN A 125 15.59 9.66 -3.36
CA ASN A 125 16.87 9.71 -2.69
C ASN A 125 17.74 10.79 -3.32
N ILE A 126 18.34 11.64 -2.48
CA ILE A 126 19.29 12.66 -2.94
C ILE A 126 20.64 11.97 -3.17
N SER A 127 21.26 12.21 -4.30
CA SER A 127 22.62 11.69 -4.58
C SER A 127 23.67 12.35 -3.67
N ALA A 128 24.81 11.67 -3.49
CA ALA A 128 25.88 12.11 -2.62
C ALA A 128 26.44 13.52 -2.95
N ASN A 129 26.31 13.97 -4.21
CA ASN A 129 26.75 15.30 -4.65
C ASN A 129 25.69 16.40 -4.45
N GLY A 130 24.49 16.07 -3.95
CA GLY A 130 23.39 17.00 -3.71
C GLY A 130 22.79 17.66 -4.96
N LYS A 131 23.23 17.29 -6.16
CA LYS A 131 22.80 17.90 -7.44
C LYS A 131 21.82 17.04 -8.25
N GLU A 132 21.75 15.77 -7.91
CA GLU A 132 20.91 14.80 -8.58
C GLU A 132 20.06 14.05 -7.56
N THR A 133 18.96 13.52 -8.00
CA THR A 133 18.07 12.68 -7.22
C THR A 133 17.74 11.40 -7.99
N ASP A 134 17.62 10.31 -7.26
CA ASP A 134 17.07 9.07 -7.80
C ASP A 134 15.60 8.99 -7.37
N LEU A 135 14.72 8.82 -8.33
CA LEU A 135 13.29 8.75 -8.09
C LEU A 135 12.78 7.38 -8.53
N THR A 136 12.24 6.64 -7.57
CA THR A 136 11.67 5.31 -7.80
C THR A 136 10.19 5.34 -7.43
N PHE A 137 9.35 4.73 -8.27
CA PHE A 137 7.94 4.59 -7.99
C PHE A 137 7.38 3.26 -8.53
N THR A 138 6.21 2.87 -8.05
CA THR A 138 5.51 1.68 -8.50
C THR A 138 4.22 2.03 -9.23
N ILE A 139 3.90 1.21 -10.22
CA ILE A 139 2.69 1.26 -11.03
C ILE A 139 2.13 -0.15 -11.22
N LYS A 140 0.93 -0.29 -11.71
CA LYS A 140 0.43 -1.58 -12.16
C LYS A 140 1.21 -2.07 -13.38
N THR A 141 1.48 -3.37 -13.45
CA THR A 141 2.27 -3.96 -14.55
C THR A 141 1.61 -3.76 -15.91
N GLU A 142 0.29 -3.68 -15.97
CA GLU A 142 -0.46 -3.37 -17.19
C GLU A 142 -0.16 -1.99 -17.76
N ASP A 143 0.19 -1.02 -16.91
CA ASP A 143 0.53 0.36 -17.30
C ASP A 143 2.00 0.53 -17.70
N LEU A 144 2.84 -0.50 -17.58
CA LEU A 144 4.27 -0.37 -17.73
C LEU A 144 4.69 0.12 -19.11
N ASN A 145 4.14 -0.47 -20.18
CA ASN A 145 4.51 -0.10 -21.54
C ASN A 145 4.08 1.35 -21.87
N LYS A 146 2.91 1.76 -21.38
CA LYS A 146 2.41 3.12 -21.53
C LYS A 146 3.29 4.12 -20.76
N THR A 147 3.65 3.77 -19.52
CA THR A 147 4.55 4.56 -18.67
C THR A 147 5.92 4.74 -19.34
N LYS A 148 6.48 3.66 -19.87
CA LYS A 148 7.76 3.67 -20.56
C LYS A 148 7.74 4.69 -21.70
N LYS A 149 6.75 4.60 -22.59
CA LYS A 149 6.60 5.54 -23.71
C LYS A 149 6.49 6.99 -23.25
N ILE A 150 5.65 7.27 -22.23
CA ILE A 150 5.45 8.62 -21.72
C ILE A 150 6.74 9.23 -21.16
N ILE A 151 7.54 8.43 -20.43
CA ILE A 151 8.79 8.94 -19.83
C ILE A 151 9.87 9.12 -20.90
N GLU A 152 10.03 8.18 -21.83
CA GLU A 152 11.05 8.22 -22.88
C GLU A 152 10.78 9.36 -23.88
N GLU A 153 9.52 9.67 -24.19
CA GLU A 153 9.14 10.77 -25.07
C GLU A 153 9.20 12.16 -24.41
N ASN A 154 9.31 12.21 -23.07
CA ASN A 154 9.33 13.47 -22.33
C ASN A 154 10.73 14.10 -22.33
N LYS A 155 11.00 14.91 -23.36
CA LYS A 155 12.29 15.63 -23.55
C LYS A 155 12.63 16.64 -22.44
N ALA A 156 11.66 16.99 -21.58
CA ALA A 156 11.92 17.89 -20.44
C ALA A 156 12.58 17.15 -19.26
N LEU A 157 12.54 15.83 -19.26
CA LEU A 157 13.18 15.01 -18.23
C LEU A 157 14.65 14.79 -18.59
N ASN A 158 15.51 15.11 -17.64
CA ASN A 158 16.95 14.86 -17.76
C ASN A 158 17.34 13.87 -16.69
N TYR A 159 17.56 12.61 -17.06
CA TYR A 159 17.97 11.52 -16.20
C TYR A 159 19.15 10.77 -16.86
N ARG A 160 19.96 10.13 -16.04
CA ARG A 160 21.14 9.37 -16.50
C ARG A 160 20.75 7.95 -16.94
N LYS A 161 19.82 7.31 -16.22
CA LYS A 161 19.37 5.95 -16.50
C LYS A 161 17.90 5.77 -16.12
N LEU A 162 17.19 5.03 -16.95
CA LEU A 162 15.81 4.61 -16.71
C LEU A 162 15.77 3.08 -16.58
N ILE A 163 15.21 2.58 -15.48
CA ILE A 163 15.14 1.16 -15.14
C ILE A 163 13.70 0.75 -14.92
N PHE A 164 13.32 -0.37 -15.51
CA PHE A 164 12.00 -0.99 -15.34
C PHE A 164 12.17 -2.42 -14.81
N GLU A 165 11.46 -2.74 -13.73
CA GLU A 165 11.40 -4.08 -13.16
C GLU A 165 9.96 -4.54 -13.09
N LYS A 166 9.64 -5.65 -13.78
CA LYS A 166 8.30 -6.24 -13.83
C LYS A 166 8.08 -7.22 -12.69
N GLY A 167 6.82 -7.38 -12.29
CA GLY A 167 6.42 -8.46 -11.40
C GLY A 167 6.96 -8.33 -9.98
N VAL A 168 7.14 -7.11 -9.51
CA VAL A 168 7.50 -6.89 -8.11
C VAL A 168 6.27 -7.08 -7.21
N SER A 169 6.50 -7.58 -6.01
CA SER A 169 5.47 -7.68 -4.97
C SER A 169 5.78 -6.67 -3.87
N LYS A 170 4.75 -5.98 -3.41
CA LYS A 170 4.83 -5.10 -2.26
C LYS A 170 4.27 -5.80 -1.04
N ILE A 171 5.02 -5.83 0.05
CA ILE A 171 4.59 -6.34 1.35
C ILE A 171 4.52 -5.16 2.30
N SER A 172 3.38 -4.99 2.96
CA SER A 172 3.11 -3.90 3.90
C SER A 172 2.74 -4.45 5.27
N ILE A 173 3.42 -3.98 6.30
CA ILE A 173 3.10 -4.30 7.70
C ILE A 173 2.22 -3.19 8.24
N ILE A 174 1.10 -3.56 8.83
CA ILE A 174 0.08 -2.64 9.36
C ILE A 174 -0.03 -2.83 10.87
N GLY A 175 -0.04 -1.72 11.60
CA GLY A 175 -0.26 -1.73 13.04
C GLY A 175 0.07 -0.36 13.66
N VAL A 176 -0.89 0.18 14.39
CA VAL A 176 -0.73 1.50 15.07
C VAL A 176 0.34 1.48 16.16
N GLY A 177 0.64 0.32 16.75
CA GLY A 177 1.67 0.17 17.77
C GLY A 177 3.10 0.29 17.25
N MET A 178 3.30 0.23 15.94
CA MET A 178 4.64 0.39 15.35
C MET A 178 5.22 1.81 15.54
N ILE A 179 4.34 2.82 15.62
CA ILE A 179 4.76 4.23 15.80
C ILE A 179 5.49 4.42 17.13
N THR A 180 5.06 3.69 18.17
CA THR A 180 5.56 3.85 19.54
C THR A 180 6.51 2.75 20.01
N THR A 181 6.73 1.72 19.16
CA THR A 181 7.53 0.56 19.55
C THR A 181 8.79 0.45 18.70
N PRO A 182 9.97 0.76 19.24
CA PRO A 182 11.25 0.57 18.56
C PRO A 182 11.50 -0.91 18.24
N GLY A 183 12.27 -1.18 17.19
CA GLY A 183 12.74 -2.53 16.85
C GLY A 183 11.80 -3.36 15.98
N VAL A 184 10.63 -2.85 15.58
CA VAL A 184 9.73 -3.56 14.66
C VAL A 184 10.41 -3.79 13.32
N THR A 185 11.06 -2.77 12.75
CA THR A 185 11.82 -2.87 11.50
C THR A 185 12.93 -3.94 11.59
N PHE A 186 13.67 -3.97 12.70
CA PHE A 186 14.70 -4.99 12.91
C PHE A 186 14.12 -6.41 12.84
N ARG A 187 13.01 -6.67 13.56
CA ARG A 187 12.32 -7.98 13.53
C ARG A 187 11.75 -8.35 12.17
N MET A 188 11.42 -7.36 11.35
CA MET A 188 10.92 -7.57 10.01
C MET A 188 11.98 -8.15 9.07
N PHE A 189 13.26 -7.78 9.29
CA PHE A 189 14.39 -8.21 8.46
C PHE A 189 15.22 -9.36 9.07
N GLN A 190 14.84 -9.89 10.22
CA GLN A 190 15.37 -11.14 10.81
C GLN A 190 14.71 -12.39 10.20
#